data_9f72d2f95c91f06f003f04ed4b9e3f23
#
_entry.id   9f72d2f95c91f06f003f04ed4b9e3f23
#
_cell.length_a   1.000
_cell.length_b   1.000
_cell.length_c   1.000
_cell.angle_alpha   90.00
_cell.angle_beta   90.00
_cell.angle_gamma   90.00
#
_symmetry.space_group_name_H-M   'P 1'
#
loop_
_entity.id
_entity.type
_entity.pdbx_description
1 polymer ?
#
loop_
_entity_poly.entity_id
_entity_poly.type
_entity_poly.pdbx_seq_one_letter_code
_entity_poly.pdbx_strand_id
1 'polypeptide(L)'
;MTIKVFSPKYPTELEEFYAECIADNPLGFIQRLDLLPSISGFVQKLREHGGEFWGMRDNEKLIGICGLNPINKTEAELCKFHIDSAYQSQGLGQKLYESVERYAFIKGYTKISLHVSKSQIKACNLYQKLGFMPIKEEDCVVELGGETLIFPTLFMEKILS
;
A
#
# COMPACT_ATOMS: atom_id res chain seq x y z
N MET A 1 -11.24 -3.39 -16.19
CA MET A 1 -10.22 -3.00 -15.22
C MET A 1 -8.84 -3.31 -15.76
N THR A 2 -7.93 -2.38 -15.68
CA THR A 2 -6.54 -2.59 -16.08
C THR A 2 -5.61 -2.33 -14.90
N ILE A 3 -4.57 -3.16 -14.79
CA ILE A 3 -3.53 -3.03 -13.77
C ILE A 3 -2.20 -2.90 -14.49
N LYS A 4 -1.51 -1.78 -14.26
CA LYS A 4 -0.23 -1.48 -14.91
C LYS A 4 0.71 -0.78 -13.93
N VAL A 5 1.99 -0.80 -14.24
CA VAL A 5 2.94 0.12 -13.60
C VAL A 5 2.36 1.54 -13.72
N PHE A 6 2.29 2.24 -12.60
CA PHE A 6 1.60 3.52 -12.54
C PHE A 6 2.31 4.58 -13.38
N SER A 7 1.52 5.28 -14.18
CA SER A 7 1.90 6.50 -14.89
C SER A 7 0.75 7.48 -14.77
N PRO A 8 0.99 8.72 -14.30
CA PRO A 8 -0.09 9.68 -14.13
C PRO A 8 -0.64 10.16 -15.47
N LYS A 9 -1.95 10.40 -15.54
CA LYS A 9 -2.60 11.01 -16.68
C LYS A 9 -2.51 12.53 -16.66
N TYR A 10 -2.36 13.10 -15.47
CA TYR A 10 -2.13 14.53 -15.26
C TYR A 10 -1.33 14.70 -13.96
N PRO A 11 -0.64 15.85 -13.78
CA PRO A 11 0.38 15.98 -12.73
C PRO A 11 -0.09 15.73 -11.29
N THR A 12 -1.36 16.04 -10.97
CA THR A 12 -1.88 15.94 -9.61
C THR A 12 -2.75 14.70 -9.36
N GLU A 13 -2.85 13.79 -10.34
CA GLU A 13 -3.75 12.64 -10.25
C GLU A 13 -3.50 11.77 -9.00
N LEU A 14 -2.25 11.40 -8.77
CA LEU A 14 -1.90 10.52 -7.66
C LEU A 14 -2.13 11.22 -6.31
N GLU A 15 -1.77 12.49 -6.21
CA GLU A 15 -1.98 13.28 -5.00
C GLU A 15 -3.48 13.38 -4.65
N GLU A 16 -4.32 13.64 -5.65
CA GLU A 16 -5.77 13.72 -5.48
C GLU A 16 -6.35 12.37 -5.06
N PHE A 17 -5.95 11.28 -5.72
CA PHE A 17 -6.40 9.93 -5.38
C PHE A 17 -6.03 9.57 -3.94
N TYR A 18 -4.78 9.80 -3.57
CA TYR A 18 -4.28 9.46 -2.24
C TYR A 18 -4.99 10.28 -1.15
N ALA A 19 -5.22 11.57 -1.40
CA ALA A 19 -5.95 12.44 -0.48
C ALA A 19 -7.36 11.93 -0.21
N GLU A 20 -8.08 11.51 -1.25
CA GLU A 20 -9.42 10.93 -1.12
C GLU A 20 -9.40 9.63 -0.32
N CYS A 21 -8.44 8.74 -0.57
CA CYS A 21 -8.30 7.49 0.18
C CYS A 21 -8.07 7.74 1.67
N ILE A 22 -7.23 8.70 2.02
CA ILE A 22 -6.96 9.06 3.41
C ILE A 22 -8.19 9.70 4.05
N ALA A 23 -8.88 10.60 3.35
CA ALA A 23 -10.07 11.27 3.87
C ALA A 23 -11.23 10.28 4.11
N ASP A 24 -11.37 9.26 3.25
CA ASP A 24 -12.42 8.26 3.36
C ASP A 24 -12.13 7.17 4.40
N ASN A 25 -10.96 7.22 5.05
CA ASN A 25 -10.55 6.22 6.03
C ASN A 25 -10.23 6.88 7.38
N PRO A 26 -11.26 7.19 8.21
CA PRO A 26 -11.06 7.86 9.50
C PRO A 26 -10.27 7.03 10.50
N LEU A 27 -10.17 5.71 10.30
CA LEU A 27 -9.35 4.81 11.11
C LEU A 27 -7.95 4.64 10.53
N GLY A 28 -7.63 5.43 9.51
CA GLY A 28 -6.35 5.38 8.83
C GLY A 28 -5.20 5.79 9.73
N PHE A 29 -4.01 5.37 9.31
CA PHE A 29 -2.78 5.54 10.06
C PHE A 29 -2.49 7.02 10.36
N ILE A 30 -2.52 7.88 9.34
CA ILE A 30 -2.28 9.32 9.47
C ILE A 30 -3.32 10.08 8.65
N GLN A 31 -3.99 11.04 9.28
CA GLN A 31 -5.03 11.86 8.65
C GLN A 31 -4.52 13.26 8.23
N ARG A 32 -3.35 13.66 8.70
CA ARG A 32 -2.78 14.98 8.47
C ARG A 32 -1.88 14.98 7.24
N LEU A 33 -2.47 15.15 6.03
CA LEU A 33 -1.74 15.16 4.77
C LEU A 33 -0.74 16.30 4.65
N ASP A 34 -0.98 17.42 5.33
CA ASP A 34 -0.07 18.55 5.37
C ASP A 34 1.27 18.22 6.04
N LEU A 35 1.31 17.16 6.84
CA LEU A 35 2.51 16.70 7.54
C LEU A 35 3.21 15.54 6.85
N LEU A 36 2.60 14.98 5.79
CA LEU A 36 3.14 13.82 5.07
C LEU A 36 4.00 14.26 3.88
N PRO A 37 5.04 13.49 3.55
CA PRO A 37 5.73 13.67 2.28
C PRO A 37 4.77 13.46 1.10
N SER A 38 5.07 14.11 -0.04
CA SER A 38 4.33 13.91 -1.28
C SER A 38 4.33 12.44 -1.69
N ILE A 39 3.15 11.91 -2.07
CA ILE A 39 3.04 10.53 -2.56
C ILE A 39 3.82 10.36 -3.88
N SER A 40 3.83 11.37 -4.74
CA SER A 40 4.62 11.33 -5.98
C SER A 40 6.11 11.28 -5.69
N GLY A 41 6.58 12.02 -4.69
CA GLY A 41 7.96 11.96 -4.21
C GLY A 41 8.31 10.59 -3.61
N PHE A 42 7.37 9.99 -2.89
CA PHE A 42 7.52 8.63 -2.37
C PHE A 42 7.71 7.63 -3.51
N VAL A 43 6.88 7.68 -4.54
CA VAL A 43 6.97 6.79 -5.70
C VAL A 43 8.30 6.95 -6.44
N GLN A 44 8.76 8.19 -6.60
CA GLN A 44 10.06 8.46 -7.23
C GLN A 44 11.19 7.80 -6.46
N LYS A 45 11.25 7.98 -5.14
CA LYS A 45 12.27 7.37 -4.28
C LYS A 45 12.19 5.85 -4.30
N LEU A 46 10.96 5.31 -4.27
CA LEU A 46 10.72 3.88 -4.35
C LEU A 46 11.36 3.28 -5.60
N ARG A 47 11.14 3.91 -6.75
CA ARG A 47 11.69 3.47 -8.03
C ARG A 47 13.22 3.62 -8.10
N GLU A 48 13.76 4.68 -7.51
CA GLU A 48 15.22 4.88 -7.42
C GLU A 48 15.90 3.76 -6.63
N HIS A 49 15.21 3.15 -5.67
CA HIS A 49 15.72 2.06 -4.84
C HIS A 49 15.38 0.67 -5.38
N GLY A 50 14.89 0.59 -6.62
CA GLY A 50 14.56 -0.68 -7.26
C GLY A 50 13.16 -1.21 -6.99
N GLY A 51 12.33 -0.45 -6.32
CA GLY A 51 10.92 -0.77 -6.11
C GLY A 51 10.05 -0.41 -7.31
N GLU A 52 8.77 -0.73 -7.20
CA GLU A 52 7.81 -0.41 -8.25
C GLU A 52 6.46 -0.04 -7.66
N PHE A 53 5.63 0.59 -8.47
CA PHE A 53 4.35 1.12 -8.05
C PHE A 53 3.31 0.91 -9.15
N TRP A 54 2.14 0.37 -8.78
CA TRP A 54 1.08 0.00 -9.73
C TRP A 54 -0.16 0.83 -9.52
N GLY A 55 -0.87 1.05 -10.62
CA GLY A 55 -2.21 1.62 -10.60
C GLY A 55 -3.21 0.67 -11.24
N MET A 56 -4.42 0.66 -10.68
CA MET A 56 -5.57 -0.02 -11.26
C MET A 56 -6.53 1.03 -11.77
N ARG A 57 -7.03 0.85 -13.00
CA ARG A 57 -7.97 1.79 -13.62
C ARG A 57 -9.25 1.10 -14.06
N ASP A 58 -10.35 1.82 -13.86
CA ASP A 58 -11.63 1.54 -14.49
C ASP A 58 -11.75 2.52 -15.67
N ASN A 59 -11.51 2.00 -16.90
CA ASN A 59 -11.28 2.85 -18.07
C ASN A 59 -10.15 3.86 -17.79
N GLU A 60 -10.47 5.15 -17.76
CA GLU A 60 -9.49 6.21 -17.53
C GLU A 60 -9.30 6.55 -16.04
N LYS A 61 -10.25 6.13 -15.19
CA LYS A 61 -10.25 6.52 -13.77
C LYS A 61 -9.32 5.64 -12.94
N LEU A 62 -8.41 6.28 -12.19
CA LEU A 62 -7.58 5.59 -11.19
C LEU A 62 -8.46 5.17 -10.01
N ILE A 63 -8.48 3.89 -9.70
CA ILE A 63 -9.30 3.32 -8.63
C ILE A 63 -8.50 2.51 -7.60
N GLY A 64 -7.23 2.26 -7.84
CA GLY A 64 -6.39 1.54 -6.90
C GLY A 64 -4.92 1.79 -7.13
N ILE A 65 -4.14 1.70 -6.06
CA ILE A 65 -2.69 1.83 -6.08
C ILE A 65 -2.05 0.79 -5.16
N CYS A 66 -0.82 0.42 -5.47
CA CYS A 66 -0.03 -0.48 -4.63
C CYS A 66 1.45 -0.34 -4.96
N GLY A 67 2.29 -0.26 -3.93
CA GLY A 67 3.74 -0.22 -4.07
C GLY A 67 4.42 -1.46 -3.52
N LEU A 68 5.61 -1.73 -4.02
CA LEU A 68 6.48 -2.81 -3.54
C LEU A 68 7.87 -2.23 -3.30
N ASN A 69 8.32 -2.27 -2.06
CA ASN A 69 9.60 -1.70 -1.63
C ASN A 69 10.60 -2.81 -1.31
N PRO A 70 11.75 -2.90 -2.01
CA PRO A 70 12.77 -3.89 -1.69
C PRO A 70 13.33 -3.67 -0.27
N ILE A 71 13.35 -4.72 0.53
CA ILE A 71 14.00 -4.73 1.84
C ILE A 71 15.42 -5.28 1.69
N ASN A 72 15.53 -6.38 0.96
CA ASN A 72 16.81 -7.01 0.59
C ASN A 72 16.59 -7.80 -0.71
N LYS A 73 17.54 -8.67 -1.08
CA LYS A 73 17.45 -9.43 -2.34
C LYS A 73 16.28 -10.42 -2.40
N THR A 74 15.75 -10.85 -1.25
CA THR A 74 14.74 -11.90 -1.17
C THR A 74 13.43 -11.45 -0.55
N GLU A 75 13.41 -10.28 0.08
CA GLU A 75 12.23 -9.75 0.76
C GLU A 75 11.86 -8.37 0.22
N ALA A 76 10.57 -8.17 -0.03
CA ALA A 76 9.99 -6.87 -0.39
C ALA A 76 8.80 -6.55 0.52
N GLU A 77 8.56 -5.27 0.72
CA GLU A 77 7.46 -4.78 1.55
C GLU A 77 6.35 -4.20 0.69
N LEU A 78 5.12 -4.66 0.94
CA LEU A 78 3.93 -4.09 0.33
C LEU A 78 3.61 -2.75 1.01
N CYS A 79 3.40 -1.71 0.22
CA CYS A 79 3.16 -0.37 0.74
C CYS A 79 2.13 0.38 -0.09
N LYS A 80 1.49 1.39 0.53
CA LYS A 80 0.53 2.27 -0.14
C LYS A 80 -0.56 1.52 -0.92
N PHE A 81 -1.09 0.47 -0.32
CA PHE A 81 -2.15 -0.35 -0.92
C PHE A 81 -3.51 0.30 -0.60
N HIS A 82 -4.15 0.85 -1.62
CA HIS A 82 -5.44 1.53 -1.47
C HIS A 82 -6.36 1.23 -2.65
N ILE A 83 -7.63 1.00 -2.36
CA ILE A 83 -8.71 0.91 -3.36
C ILE A 83 -9.72 2.01 -3.05
N ASP A 84 -10.15 2.73 -4.07
CA ASP A 84 -11.21 3.75 -3.95
C ASP A 84 -12.42 3.14 -3.22
N SER A 85 -12.97 3.85 -2.23
CA SER A 85 -14.05 3.36 -1.38
C SER A 85 -15.28 2.92 -2.17
N ALA A 86 -15.57 3.57 -3.29
CA ALA A 86 -16.69 3.21 -4.16
C ALA A 86 -16.48 1.86 -4.88
N TYR A 87 -15.26 1.35 -4.91
CA TYR A 87 -14.89 0.10 -5.59
C TYR A 87 -14.51 -1.02 -4.63
N GLN A 88 -14.58 -0.80 -3.34
CA GLN A 88 -14.25 -1.82 -2.34
C GLN A 88 -15.29 -2.93 -2.28
N SER A 89 -14.90 -4.08 -1.70
CA SER A 89 -15.74 -5.26 -1.52
C SER A 89 -16.19 -5.94 -2.82
N GLN A 90 -15.42 -5.77 -3.90
CA GLN A 90 -15.67 -6.37 -5.21
C GLN A 90 -14.54 -7.30 -5.66
N GLY A 91 -13.59 -7.62 -4.77
CA GLY A 91 -12.44 -8.46 -5.10
C GLY A 91 -11.34 -7.75 -5.87
N LEU A 92 -11.42 -6.43 -6.05
CA LEU A 92 -10.44 -5.67 -6.84
C LEU A 92 -9.10 -5.54 -6.11
N GLY A 93 -9.11 -5.42 -4.79
CA GLY A 93 -7.89 -5.42 -3.98
C GLY A 93 -7.09 -6.70 -4.16
N GLN A 94 -7.77 -7.84 -4.16
CA GLN A 94 -7.15 -9.14 -4.41
C GLN A 94 -6.52 -9.20 -5.81
N LYS A 95 -7.21 -8.72 -6.83
CA LYS A 95 -6.68 -8.70 -8.20
C LYS A 95 -5.44 -7.83 -8.31
N LEU A 96 -5.46 -6.65 -7.71
CA LEU A 96 -4.30 -5.75 -7.69
C LEU A 96 -3.13 -6.41 -6.98
N TYR A 97 -3.36 -6.97 -5.80
CA TYR A 97 -2.31 -7.66 -5.03
C TYR A 97 -1.72 -8.84 -5.83
N GLU A 98 -2.55 -9.65 -6.47
CA GLU A 98 -2.07 -10.80 -7.25
C GLU A 98 -1.12 -10.39 -8.38
N SER A 99 -1.37 -9.25 -9.01
CA SER A 99 -0.45 -8.71 -10.02
C SER A 99 0.89 -8.32 -9.42
N VAL A 100 0.87 -7.70 -8.24
CA VAL A 100 2.10 -7.32 -7.52
C VAL A 100 2.86 -8.55 -7.04
N GLU A 101 2.16 -9.55 -6.51
CA GLU A 101 2.78 -10.82 -6.07
C GLU A 101 3.46 -11.54 -7.23
N ARG A 102 2.80 -11.59 -8.39
CA ARG A 102 3.38 -12.22 -9.58
C ARG A 102 4.68 -11.51 -9.99
N TYR A 103 4.68 -10.20 -9.99
CA TYR A 103 5.88 -9.42 -10.25
C TYR A 103 6.99 -9.75 -9.25
N ALA A 104 6.64 -9.77 -7.97
CA ALA A 104 7.61 -10.08 -6.90
C ALA A 104 8.22 -11.47 -7.09
N PHE A 105 7.39 -12.46 -7.38
CA PHE A 105 7.84 -13.83 -7.62
C PHE A 105 8.80 -13.91 -8.82
N ILE A 106 8.45 -13.27 -9.94
CA ILE A 106 9.27 -13.25 -11.15
C ILE A 106 10.62 -12.56 -10.89
N LYS A 107 10.62 -11.53 -10.05
CA LYS A 107 11.86 -10.82 -9.68
C LYS A 107 12.75 -11.60 -8.72
N GLY A 108 12.28 -12.72 -8.19
CA GLY A 108 13.06 -13.58 -7.31
C GLY A 108 12.85 -13.33 -5.82
N TYR A 109 11.85 -12.51 -5.45
CA TYR A 109 11.49 -12.37 -4.04
C TYR A 109 10.83 -13.65 -3.53
N THR A 110 11.21 -14.05 -2.33
CA THR A 110 10.64 -15.24 -1.68
C THR A 110 9.69 -14.90 -0.54
N LYS A 111 9.64 -13.62 -0.16
CA LYS A 111 8.78 -13.16 0.93
C LYS A 111 8.30 -11.73 0.68
N ILE A 112 7.02 -11.51 0.95
CA ILE A 112 6.44 -10.16 1.02
C ILE A 112 6.03 -9.91 2.47
N SER A 113 6.46 -8.78 3.02
CA SER A 113 6.06 -8.31 4.34
C SER A 113 5.20 -7.07 4.23
N LEU A 114 4.48 -6.76 5.30
CA LEU A 114 3.74 -5.51 5.44
C LEU A 114 3.54 -5.17 6.91
N HIS A 115 3.19 -3.93 7.17
CA HIS A 115 2.67 -3.54 8.47
C HIS A 115 1.38 -2.75 8.27
N VAL A 116 0.45 -2.93 9.19
CA VAL A 116 -0.87 -2.31 9.13
C VAL A 116 -1.32 -1.95 10.55
N SER A 117 -1.95 -0.79 10.70
CA SER A 117 -2.55 -0.43 11.98
C SER A 117 -3.67 -1.42 12.32
N LYS A 118 -3.71 -1.89 13.56
CA LYS A 118 -4.74 -2.83 14.03
C LYS A 118 -6.16 -2.26 13.89
N SER A 119 -6.31 -0.94 13.87
CA SER A 119 -7.59 -0.28 13.65
C SER A 119 -8.15 -0.50 12.25
N GLN A 120 -7.30 -0.87 11.28
CA GLN A 120 -7.67 -1.14 9.90
C GLN A 120 -8.21 -2.56 9.75
N ILE A 121 -9.39 -2.83 10.31
CA ILE A 121 -9.95 -4.18 10.40
C ILE A 121 -10.18 -4.80 9.02
N LYS A 122 -10.71 -4.03 8.07
CA LYS A 122 -10.94 -4.51 6.70
C LYS A 122 -9.63 -4.91 6.01
N ALA A 123 -8.59 -4.08 6.18
CA ALA A 123 -7.28 -4.36 5.60
C ALA A 123 -6.65 -5.61 6.23
N CYS A 124 -6.69 -5.72 7.56
CA CYS A 124 -6.19 -6.90 8.26
C CYS A 124 -6.86 -8.19 7.77
N ASN A 125 -8.19 -8.15 7.62
CA ASN A 125 -8.95 -9.30 7.11
C ASN A 125 -8.58 -9.64 5.66
N LEU A 126 -8.40 -8.63 4.82
CA LEU A 126 -7.96 -8.85 3.45
C LEU A 126 -6.59 -9.51 3.40
N TYR A 127 -5.63 -9.01 4.18
CA TYR A 127 -4.28 -9.57 4.19
C TYR A 127 -4.26 -11.03 4.64
N GLN A 128 -5.05 -11.38 5.67
CA GLN A 128 -5.19 -12.77 6.10
C GLN A 128 -5.77 -13.64 4.98
N LYS A 129 -6.78 -13.14 4.29
CA LYS A 129 -7.40 -13.83 3.16
C LYS A 129 -6.42 -14.03 2.00
N LEU A 130 -5.51 -13.10 1.79
CA LEU A 130 -4.47 -13.18 0.76
C LEU A 130 -3.32 -14.12 1.15
N GLY A 131 -3.31 -14.65 2.36
CA GLY A 131 -2.31 -15.60 2.83
C GLY A 131 -1.22 -15.01 3.70
N PHE A 132 -1.33 -13.76 4.11
CA PHE A 132 -0.39 -13.16 5.06
C PHE A 132 -0.64 -13.68 6.46
N MET A 133 0.44 -13.94 7.19
CA MET A 133 0.40 -14.41 8.56
C MET A 133 0.96 -13.35 9.51
N PRO A 134 0.30 -13.09 10.65
CA PRO A 134 0.85 -12.17 11.63
C PRO A 134 2.12 -12.75 12.26
N ILE A 135 3.15 -11.91 12.40
CA ILE A 135 4.42 -12.29 13.01
C ILE A 135 4.70 -11.58 14.31
N LYS A 136 4.21 -10.36 14.48
CA LYS A 136 4.33 -9.61 15.74
C LYS A 136 3.39 -8.43 15.78
N GLU A 137 3.17 -7.91 16.97
CA GLU A 137 2.47 -6.65 17.20
C GLU A 137 3.41 -5.70 17.94
N GLU A 138 3.48 -4.45 17.50
CA GLU A 138 4.26 -3.40 18.14
C GLU A 138 3.53 -2.07 18.00
N ASP A 139 3.74 -1.19 18.97
CA ASP A 139 3.30 0.19 18.83
C ASP A 139 4.28 0.92 17.90
N CYS A 140 3.76 1.49 16.83
CA CYS A 140 4.54 2.40 15.99
C CYS A 140 4.40 3.81 16.53
N VAL A 141 5.53 4.45 16.79
CA VAL A 141 5.59 5.83 17.27
C VAL A 141 6.02 6.71 16.11
N VAL A 142 5.18 7.70 15.78
CA VAL A 142 5.45 8.64 14.69
C VAL A 142 5.39 10.05 15.25
N GLU A 143 6.44 10.84 15.00
CA GLU A 143 6.49 12.25 15.37
C GLU A 143 6.27 13.10 14.13
N LEU A 144 5.17 13.85 14.12
CA LEU A 144 4.80 14.74 13.02
C LEU A 144 4.31 16.07 13.59
N GLY A 145 4.88 17.17 13.09
CA GLY A 145 4.45 18.52 13.48
C GLY A 145 4.52 18.80 14.97
N GLY A 146 5.49 18.21 15.68
CA GLY A 146 5.63 18.35 17.12
C GLY A 146 4.71 17.47 17.95
N GLU A 147 3.89 16.64 17.31
CA GLU A 147 3.01 15.70 17.98
C GLU A 147 3.59 14.30 17.94
N THR A 148 3.42 13.54 19.03
CA THR A 148 3.77 12.12 19.09
C THR A 148 2.50 11.30 18.89
N LEU A 149 2.48 10.47 17.85
CA LEU A 149 1.36 9.60 17.52
C LEU A 149 1.78 8.15 17.74
N ILE A 150 0.94 7.38 18.43
CA ILE A 150 1.20 5.96 18.74
C ILE A 150 0.11 5.13 18.10
N PHE A 151 0.52 4.15 17.29
CA PHE A 151 -0.42 3.26 16.58
C PHE A 151 -0.08 1.81 16.90
N PRO A 152 -1.02 1.05 17.50
CA PRO A 152 -0.88 -0.41 17.60
C PRO A 152 -0.82 -0.98 16.18
N THR A 153 0.29 -1.65 15.87
CA THR A 153 0.61 -2.08 14.50
C THR A 153 0.82 -3.59 14.46
N LEU A 154 0.21 -4.21 13.44
CA LEU A 154 0.38 -5.62 13.15
C LEU A 154 1.38 -5.78 12.00
N PHE A 155 2.42 -6.59 12.22
CA PHE A 155 3.40 -6.96 11.18
C PHE A 155 3.03 -8.33 10.66
N MET A 156 2.96 -8.44 9.33
CA MET A 156 2.54 -9.66 8.65
C MET A 156 3.51 -10.01 7.52
N GLU A 157 3.57 -11.29 7.18
CA GLU A 157 4.39 -11.74 6.05
C GLU A 157 3.72 -12.88 5.31
N LYS A 158 4.11 -13.03 4.04
CA LYS A 158 3.70 -14.13 3.18
C LYS A 158 4.92 -14.69 2.47
N ILE A 159 5.11 -16.00 2.56
CA ILE A 159 6.14 -16.71 1.82
C ILE A 159 5.61 -17.01 0.42
N LEU A 160 6.39 -16.69 -0.59
CA LEU A 160 6.07 -16.92 -2.00
C LEU A 160 6.64 -18.27 -2.44
N SER A 161 5.86 -18.98 -3.21
CA SER A 161 6.28 -20.31 -3.71
C SER A 161 5.98 -20.49 -5.19
#